data_73dbe7f503d441ed94357d83e0535760
#
_entry.id   73dbe7f503d441ed94357d83e0535760
#
_cell.length_a   1.000
_cell.length_b   1.000
_cell.length_c   1.000
_cell.angle_alpha   90.00
_cell.angle_beta   90.00
_cell.angle_gamma   90.00
#
_symmetry.space_group_name_H-M   'P 1'
#
loop_
_entity.id
_entity.type
_entity.pdbx_description
1 polymer ?
#
loop_
_entity_poly.entity_id
_entity_poly.type
_entity_poly.pdbx_seq_one_letter_code
_entity_poly.pdbx_strand_id
1 'polypeptide(L)'
;MAAPPGEVNFTDLSPELSREFRGLRLWLPLQLHGVAAFREALAEKLALTRLAYDRLRADFDILDEPQLSVVAFRMRNADDARNAELLRRVNARGKVYLSSTVLGGRLALRICVLSFRTHQDRLLDACDALQQEAARL
;
A
#
# COMPACT_ATOMS: atom_id res chain seq x y z
N MET A 1 -7.03 -43.03 -9.10
CA MET A 1 -6.22 -43.29 -10.32
C MET A 1 -4.81 -42.84 -9.97
N ALA A 2 -3.82 -43.74 -9.89
CA ALA A 2 -2.45 -43.40 -9.54
C ALA A 2 -1.77 -42.67 -10.70
N ALA A 3 -0.91 -41.68 -10.39
CA ALA A 3 -0.12 -41.00 -11.41
C ALA A 3 0.87 -41.96 -12.08
N PRO A 4 1.20 -41.75 -13.38
CA PRO A 4 2.24 -42.52 -14.07
C PRO A 4 3.57 -42.46 -13.34
N PRO A 5 4.44 -43.45 -13.45
CA PRO A 5 5.76 -43.40 -12.84
C PRO A 5 6.56 -42.19 -13.27
N GLY A 6 7.02 -41.39 -12.30
CA GLY A 6 7.78 -40.15 -12.53
C GLY A 6 6.96 -38.88 -12.60
N GLU A 7 5.64 -38.95 -12.56
CA GLU A 7 4.76 -37.77 -12.45
C GLU A 7 4.36 -37.50 -10.97
N VAL A 8 4.36 -36.25 -10.60
CA VAL A 8 3.94 -35.82 -9.25
C VAL A 8 2.43 -35.61 -9.25
N ASN A 9 1.71 -36.41 -8.47
CA ASN A 9 0.31 -36.19 -8.22
C ASN A 9 0.16 -35.12 -7.11
N PHE A 10 -0.21 -33.90 -7.49
CA PHE A 10 -0.34 -32.79 -6.55
C PHE A 10 -1.44 -32.99 -5.50
N THR A 11 -2.40 -33.89 -5.72
CA THR A 11 -3.42 -34.22 -4.72
C THR A 11 -2.83 -34.91 -3.49
N ASP A 12 -1.70 -35.62 -3.66
CA ASP A 12 -1.00 -36.33 -2.56
C ASP A 12 -0.14 -35.37 -1.72
N LEU A 13 0.10 -34.15 -2.19
CA LEU A 13 0.93 -33.15 -1.53
C LEU A 13 0.16 -32.12 -0.69
N SER A 14 -1.18 -32.15 -0.72
CA SER A 14 -1.99 -31.17 -0.03
C SER A 14 -3.41 -31.71 0.23
N PRO A 15 -4.05 -31.29 1.33
CA PRO A 15 -5.41 -31.69 1.65
C PRO A 15 -6.49 -31.10 0.72
N GLU A 16 -6.13 -30.13 -0.11
CA GLU A 16 -7.04 -29.51 -1.09
C GLU A 16 -7.28 -30.41 -2.30
N LEU A 17 -8.50 -30.86 -2.50
CA LEU A 17 -8.91 -31.65 -3.67
C LEU A 17 -9.15 -30.76 -4.89
N SER A 18 -9.87 -29.64 -4.71
CA SER A 18 -10.11 -28.65 -5.77
C SER A 18 -9.20 -27.44 -5.55
N ARG A 19 -8.37 -27.12 -6.53
CA ARG A 19 -7.42 -26.01 -6.44
C ARG A 19 -7.74 -24.94 -7.46
N GLU A 20 -7.68 -23.67 -7.00
CA GLU A 20 -7.68 -22.56 -7.94
C GLU A 20 -6.41 -22.57 -8.78
N PHE A 21 -6.54 -22.30 -10.06
CA PHE A 21 -5.40 -22.03 -10.93
C PHE A 21 -4.91 -20.58 -10.67
N ARG A 22 -4.25 -20.39 -9.52
CA ARG A 22 -3.80 -19.06 -9.05
C ARG A 22 -2.86 -18.38 -10.04
N GLY A 23 -2.04 -19.13 -10.77
CA GLY A 23 -1.14 -18.61 -11.79
C GLY A 23 -1.86 -17.90 -12.94
N LEU A 24 -3.11 -18.28 -13.23
CA LEU A 24 -3.90 -17.64 -14.29
C LEU A 24 -4.17 -16.16 -14.00
N ARG A 25 -4.36 -15.79 -12.74
CA ARG A 25 -4.59 -14.41 -12.31
C ARG A 25 -3.41 -13.48 -12.62
N LEU A 26 -2.20 -14.01 -12.69
CA LEU A 26 -1.01 -13.28 -13.10
C LEU A 26 -0.74 -13.44 -14.59
N TRP A 27 -0.78 -14.67 -15.09
CA TRP A 27 -0.43 -14.99 -16.47
C TRP A 27 -1.37 -14.32 -17.48
N LEU A 28 -2.69 -14.40 -17.27
CA LEU A 28 -3.66 -13.88 -18.23
C LEU A 28 -3.56 -12.34 -18.40
N PRO A 29 -3.51 -11.53 -17.33
CA PRO A 29 -3.30 -10.09 -17.49
C PRO A 29 -1.97 -9.75 -18.18
N LEU A 30 -0.89 -10.48 -17.90
CA LEU A 30 0.40 -10.28 -18.58
C LEU A 30 0.31 -10.57 -20.08
N GLN A 31 -0.46 -11.60 -20.50
CA GLN A 31 -0.70 -11.89 -21.90
C GLN A 31 -1.58 -10.83 -22.59
N LEU A 32 -2.60 -10.33 -21.88
CA LEU A 32 -3.55 -9.35 -22.44
C LEU A 32 -2.96 -7.94 -22.55
N HIS A 33 -2.21 -7.49 -21.55
CA HIS A 33 -1.72 -6.10 -21.44
C HIS A 33 -0.23 -5.96 -21.74
N GLY A 34 0.52 -7.06 -21.74
CA GLY A 34 1.97 -7.05 -21.88
C GLY A 34 2.71 -6.61 -20.60
N VAL A 35 3.98 -6.97 -20.49
CA VAL A 35 4.83 -6.66 -19.32
C VAL A 35 5.09 -5.15 -19.20
N ALA A 36 5.12 -4.41 -20.32
CA ALA A 36 5.38 -2.97 -20.31
C ALA A 36 4.35 -2.19 -19.48
N ALA A 37 3.06 -2.49 -19.66
CA ALA A 37 1.97 -1.85 -18.91
C ALA A 37 2.10 -2.06 -17.39
N PHE A 38 2.51 -3.26 -16.95
CA PHE A 38 2.76 -3.53 -15.53
C PHE A 38 3.99 -2.77 -15.00
N ARG A 39 5.05 -2.70 -15.81
CA ARG A 39 6.27 -1.93 -15.44
C ARG A 39 5.96 -0.45 -15.27
N GLU A 40 5.23 0.14 -16.21
CA GLU A 40 4.82 1.54 -16.16
C GLU A 40 3.93 1.83 -14.95
N ALA A 41 2.94 0.97 -14.68
CA ALA A 41 2.08 1.11 -13.52
C ALA A 41 2.86 1.04 -12.20
N LEU A 42 3.82 0.11 -12.08
CA LEU A 42 4.68 0.01 -10.89
C LEU A 42 5.60 1.23 -10.75
N ALA A 43 6.22 1.68 -11.85
CA ALA A 43 7.07 2.87 -11.85
C ALA A 43 6.29 4.11 -11.39
N GLU A 44 5.05 4.30 -11.86
CA GLU A 44 4.17 5.35 -11.38
C GLU A 44 3.95 5.27 -9.87
N LYS A 45 3.66 4.09 -9.32
CA LYS A 45 3.41 3.95 -7.87
C LYS A 45 4.65 4.28 -7.04
N LEU A 46 5.83 3.90 -7.49
CA LEU A 46 7.09 4.28 -6.83
C LEU A 46 7.33 5.79 -6.90
N ALA A 47 7.11 6.41 -8.06
CA ALA A 47 7.22 7.87 -8.21
C ALA A 47 6.22 8.63 -7.32
N LEU A 48 4.98 8.18 -7.25
CA LEU A 48 3.95 8.75 -6.37
C LEU A 48 4.33 8.59 -4.89
N THR A 49 4.90 7.45 -4.51
CA THR A 49 5.37 7.25 -3.13
C THR A 49 6.49 8.22 -2.78
N ARG A 50 7.43 8.45 -3.71
CA ARG A 50 8.48 9.46 -3.53
C ARG A 50 7.91 10.87 -3.40
N LEU A 51 6.93 11.22 -4.23
CA LEU A 51 6.22 12.49 -4.12
C LEU A 51 5.55 12.67 -2.75
N ALA A 52 4.88 11.62 -2.22
CA ALA A 52 4.29 11.66 -0.88
C ALA A 52 5.35 11.89 0.20
N TYR A 53 6.47 11.16 0.14
CA TYR A 53 7.60 11.33 1.03
C TYR A 53 8.12 12.76 1.03
N ASP A 54 8.39 13.33 -0.15
CA ASP A 54 8.93 14.68 -0.29
C ASP A 54 7.97 15.76 0.21
N ARG A 55 6.64 15.55 0.04
CA ARG A 55 5.60 16.45 0.56
C ARG A 55 5.47 16.39 2.08
N LEU A 56 5.49 15.19 2.65
CA LEU A 56 5.19 15.00 4.07
C LEU A 56 6.39 15.26 4.99
N ARG A 57 7.63 15.06 4.54
CA ARG A 57 8.83 15.25 5.37
C ARG A 57 9.02 16.67 5.91
N ALA A 58 8.36 17.65 5.31
CA ALA A 58 8.39 19.02 5.80
C ALA A 58 7.64 19.18 7.14
N ASP A 59 6.50 18.49 7.29
CA ASP A 59 5.54 18.70 8.39
C ASP A 59 5.45 17.51 9.35
N PHE A 60 5.87 16.31 8.92
CA PHE A 60 5.77 15.06 9.67
C PHE A 60 7.14 14.43 9.93
N ASP A 61 7.22 13.61 10.96
CA ASP A 61 8.36 12.73 11.20
C ASP A 61 8.20 11.47 10.34
N ILE A 62 8.99 11.37 9.29
CA ILE A 62 9.06 10.18 8.46
C ILE A 62 9.92 9.14 9.17
N LEU A 63 9.41 7.92 9.32
CA LEU A 63 10.07 6.88 10.13
C LEU A 63 11.21 6.21 9.39
N ASP A 64 11.09 6.09 8.05
CA ASP A 64 12.15 5.55 7.19
C ASP A 64 11.93 6.03 5.76
N GLU A 65 13.00 6.09 4.97
CA GLU A 65 12.91 6.40 3.55
C GLU A 65 12.22 5.25 2.81
N PRO A 66 11.17 5.54 1.99
CA PRO A 66 10.41 4.49 1.35
C PRO A 66 11.25 3.75 0.30
N GLN A 67 11.37 2.43 0.46
CA GLN A 67 12.04 1.55 -0.51
C GLN A 67 11.08 1.07 -1.61
N LEU A 68 9.79 0.97 -1.30
CA LEU A 68 8.72 0.55 -2.20
C LEU A 68 7.57 1.58 -2.17
N SER A 69 6.35 1.11 -2.02
CA SER A 69 5.13 1.91 -2.20
C SER A 69 4.44 2.33 -0.90
N VAL A 70 5.18 2.37 0.22
CA VAL A 70 4.65 2.74 1.54
C VAL A 70 5.49 3.84 2.16
N VAL A 71 4.82 4.91 2.63
CA VAL A 71 5.41 5.94 3.51
C VAL A 71 4.82 5.78 4.90
N ALA A 72 5.67 5.57 5.91
CA ALA A 72 5.30 5.50 7.31
C ALA A 72 5.75 6.78 8.03
N PHE A 73 4.85 7.41 8.77
CA PHE A 73 5.10 8.71 9.38
C PHE A 73 4.28 8.94 10.65
N ARG A 74 4.63 9.99 11.40
CA ARG A 74 3.90 10.48 12.58
C ARG A 74 3.81 12.01 12.55
N MET A 75 2.83 12.56 13.27
CA MET A 75 2.86 13.99 13.61
C MET A 75 4.06 14.28 14.51
N ARG A 76 4.75 15.40 14.24
CA ARG A 76 5.85 15.86 15.08
C ARG A 76 5.37 16.18 16.48
N ASN A 77 6.14 15.78 17.47
CA ASN A 77 5.87 16.08 18.89
C ASN A 77 4.47 15.67 19.38
N ALA A 78 3.86 14.66 18.74
CA ALA A 78 2.53 14.14 19.07
C ALA A 78 2.62 12.74 19.68
N ASP A 79 1.68 12.45 20.58
CA ASP A 79 1.45 11.13 21.13
C ASP A 79 0.63 10.24 20.18
N ASP A 80 0.41 9.00 20.57
CA ASP A 80 -0.35 8.04 19.78
C ASP A 80 -1.84 8.42 19.67
N ALA A 81 -2.40 9.08 20.69
CA ALA A 81 -3.79 9.53 20.69
C ALA A 81 -4.03 10.62 19.63
N ARG A 82 -3.13 11.59 19.52
CA ARG A 82 -3.20 12.63 18.46
C ARG A 82 -2.99 12.05 17.08
N ASN A 83 -2.08 11.10 16.91
CA ASN A 83 -1.91 10.40 15.65
C ASN A 83 -3.15 9.58 15.26
N ALA A 84 -3.80 8.90 16.20
CA ALA A 84 -5.05 8.17 15.96
C ALA A 84 -6.19 9.12 15.57
N GLU A 85 -6.28 10.28 16.24
CA GLU A 85 -7.29 11.30 15.92
C GLU A 85 -7.06 11.92 14.55
N LEU A 86 -5.81 12.20 14.15
CA LEU A 86 -5.47 12.63 12.79
C LEU A 86 -5.97 11.62 11.75
N LEU A 87 -5.65 10.33 11.94
CA LEU A 87 -6.09 9.27 11.06
C LEU A 87 -7.62 9.22 10.93
N ARG A 88 -8.32 9.30 12.08
CA ARG A 88 -9.78 9.29 12.12
C ARG A 88 -10.38 10.46 11.33
N ARG A 89 -9.86 11.69 11.52
CA ARG A 89 -10.33 12.89 10.82
C ARG A 89 -10.11 12.82 9.31
N VAL A 90 -8.92 12.43 8.90
CA VAL A 90 -8.61 12.29 7.46
C VAL A 90 -9.52 11.26 6.80
N ASN A 91 -9.68 10.08 7.41
CA ASN A 91 -10.55 9.02 6.88
C ASN A 91 -12.04 9.42 6.90
N ALA A 92 -12.48 10.19 7.89
CA ALA A 92 -13.86 10.70 7.99
C ALA A 92 -14.24 11.65 6.84
N ARG A 93 -13.25 12.25 6.14
CA ARG A 93 -13.51 13.07 4.95
C ARG A 93 -14.03 12.25 3.75
N GLY A 94 -13.85 10.92 3.77
CA GLY A 94 -14.37 9.99 2.75
C GLY A 94 -13.71 10.08 1.37
N LYS A 95 -12.67 10.90 1.20
CA LYS A 95 -11.96 11.08 -0.08
C LYS A 95 -10.80 10.11 -0.25
N VAL A 96 -10.09 9.83 0.84
CA VAL A 96 -8.95 8.93 0.89
C VAL A 96 -9.07 8.04 2.11
N TYR A 97 -8.42 6.88 2.08
CA TYR A 97 -8.34 5.98 3.22
C TYR A 97 -6.89 5.67 3.54
N LEU A 98 -6.46 6.05 4.73
CA LEU A 98 -5.14 5.77 5.27
C LEU A 98 -5.22 4.68 6.31
N SER A 99 -4.12 3.98 6.51
CA SER A 99 -3.99 2.95 7.54
C SER A 99 -2.94 3.32 8.58
N SER A 100 -2.88 2.54 9.65
CA SER A 100 -1.85 2.65 10.68
C SER A 100 -1.18 1.32 10.95
N THR A 101 -0.08 1.37 11.67
CA THR A 101 0.65 0.22 12.21
C THR A 101 1.33 0.63 13.51
N VAL A 102 1.91 -0.32 14.23
CA VAL A 102 2.74 -0.05 15.40
C VAL A 102 4.19 -0.35 15.04
N LEU A 103 5.07 0.64 15.20
CA LEU A 103 6.50 0.51 14.96
C LEU A 103 7.26 1.01 16.20
N GLY A 104 8.12 0.16 16.76
CA GLY A 104 8.84 0.47 17.99
C GLY A 104 7.91 0.80 19.19
N GLY A 105 6.78 0.10 19.30
CA GLY A 105 5.78 0.31 20.36
C GLY A 105 4.94 1.59 20.21
N ARG A 106 5.06 2.35 19.12
CA ARG A 106 4.34 3.59 18.86
C ARG A 106 3.50 3.51 17.60
N LEU A 107 2.33 4.18 17.59
CA LEU A 107 1.45 4.27 16.44
C LEU A 107 2.13 5.03 15.30
N ALA A 108 2.10 4.47 14.11
CA ALA A 108 2.56 5.09 12.88
C ALA A 108 1.43 5.10 11.83
N LEU A 109 1.26 6.21 11.14
CA LEU A 109 0.35 6.35 10.01
C LEU A 109 1.04 5.86 8.73
N ARG A 110 0.26 5.36 7.77
CA ARG A 110 0.80 4.85 6.50
C ARG A 110 0.00 5.36 5.32
N ILE A 111 0.73 5.85 4.31
CA ILE A 111 0.22 5.97 2.95
C ILE A 111 0.74 4.76 2.16
N CYS A 112 -0.17 3.96 1.60
CA CYS A 112 0.15 2.79 0.79
C CYS A 112 -0.32 3.05 -0.65
N VAL A 113 0.61 3.30 -1.56
CA VAL A 113 0.33 3.60 -2.97
C VAL A 113 0.34 2.31 -3.78
N LEU A 114 -0.72 1.50 -3.67
CA LEU A 114 -0.79 0.17 -4.26
C LEU A 114 -1.82 0.04 -5.39
N SER A 115 -2.95 0.75 -5.29
CA SER A 115 -4.02 0.63 -6.27
C SER A 115 -3.61 1.23 -7.61
N PHE A 116 -3.88 0.51 -8.70
CA PHE A 116 -3.68 1.02 -10.06
C PHE A 116 -4.56 2.25 -10.37
N ARG A 117 -5.64 2.48 -9.59
CA ARG A 117 -6.53 3.65 -9.69
C ARG A 117 -6.05 4.87 -8.92
N THR A 118 -4.96 4.74 -8.15
CA THR A 118 -4.38 5.86 -7.40
C THR A 118 -3.41 6.60 -8.30
N HIS A 119 -3.75 7.81 -8.68
CA HIS A 119 -2.92 8.73 -9.46
C HIS A 119 -2.53 9.95 -8.64
N GLN A 120 -1.80 10.87 -9.24
CA GLN A 120 -1.20 12.01 -8.55
C GLN A 120 -2.24 12.90 -7.85
N ASP A 121 -3.40 13.13 -8.45
CA ASP A 121 -4.49 13.91 -7.87
C ASP A 121 -4.94 13.36 -6.53
N ARG A 122 -5.17 12.04 -6.44
CA ARG A 122 -5.57 11.37 -5.20
C ARG A 122 -4.50 11.40 -4.13
N LEU A 123 -3.24 11.30 -4.54
CA LEU A 123 -2.13 11.39 -3.60
C LEU A 123 -2.00 12.80 -3.02
N LEU A 124 -2.12 13.83 -3.86
CA LEU A 124 -2.09 15.21 -3.41
C LEU A 124 -3.26 15.52 -2.48
N ASP A 125 -4.48 15.07 -2.80
CA ASP A 125 -5.65 15.16 -1.91
C ASP A 125 -5.37 14.54 -0.53
N ALA A 126 -4.67 13.39 -0.48
CA ALA A 126 -4.30 12.74 0.77
C ALA A 126 -3.28 13.57 1.59
N CYS A 127 -2.24 14.08 0.93
CA CYS A 127 -1.23 14.93 1.58
C CYS A 127 -1.84 16.23 2.10
N ASP A 128 -2.67 16.89 1.29
CA ASP A 128 -3.34 18.13 1.69
C ASP A 128 -4.32 17.91 2.85
N ALA A 129 -5.06 16.79 2.83
CA ALA A 129 -5.94 16.44 3.95
C ALA A 129 -5.17 16.22 5.25
N LEU A 130 -4.03 15.52 5.19
CA LEU A 130 -3.15 15.31 6.35
C LEU A 130 -2.63 16.63 6.92
N GLN A 131 -2.11 17.51 6.07
CA GLN A 131 -1.56 18.81 6.48
C GLN A 131 -2.65 19.70 7.10
N GLN A 132 -3.84 19.76 6.48
CA GLN A 132 -4.97 20.54 6.98
C GLN A 132 -5.50 20.03 8.32
N GLU A 133 -5.66 18.71 8.48
CA GLU A 133 -6.16 18.16 9.75
C GLU A 133 -5.09 18.19 10.86
N ALA A 134 -3.82 18.01 10.52
CA ALA A 134 -2.73 18.16 11.50
C ALA A 134 -2.62 19.59 12.05
N ALA A 135 -2.83 20.61 11.20
CA ALA A 135 -2.82 22.02 11.63
C ALA A 135 -4.00 22.40 12.55
N ARG A 136 -5.04 21.56 12.63
CA ARG A 136 -6.23 21.75 13.46
C ARG A 136 -6.18 20.96 14.78
N LEU A 137 -5.16 20.16 14.98
CA LEU A 137 -4.91 19.34 16.17
C LEU A 137 -3.85 19.96 17.07
#